data_5ce8dc9467f52a82da5f4a76ebcbab29
#
_entry.id   5ce8dc9467f52a82da5f4a76ebcbab29
#
_cell.length_a   1.000
_cell.length_b   1.000
_cell.length_c   1.000
_cell.angle_alpha   90.00
_cell.angle_beta   90.00
_cell.angle_gamma   90.00
#
_symmetry.space_group_name_H-M   'P 1'
#
loop_
_entity.id
_entity.type
_entity.pdbx_description
1 polymer ?
#
loop_
_entity_poly.entity_id
_entity_poly.type
_entity_poly.pdbx_seq_one_letter_code
_entity_poly.pdbx_strand_id
1 'polypeptide(L)'
;MQRYKQLNGDQLPVIQGHPEGDRFGRDRRALRLPDFLRKQIGKGEAVRAVKSMLRDSAVVTVCEEARCPNLAECFSHRTATYMIMGADCTRACGFCAVGTAVPKALDPDEPERVALSAAELGLKHVVITSVNRDDLPDGGALHFKRTVEAVSRCLPKADIEVLTPDFCGDLVAVETIASSPLAVFNHNMETISRLYRRIRPRAKYEQSLMVLEHVATCFPKLTIKSGFMVGLGETKSEIFQLMSDMRDAGVNIATIGQYLRPSIKHVPVTHYLPEAAYQEFVDFGLELGFDHVFAGPFVRSSYNAAEALRLAQGGGS
;
A
#
# COMPACT_ATOMS: atom_id res chain seq x y z
N MET A 1 23.01 -8.54 16.27
CA MET A 1 24.09 -8.40 15.26
C MET A 1 24.88 -9.68 14.93
N GLN A 2 25.11 -10.64 15.83
CA GLN A 2 25.92 -11.85 15.51
C GLN A 2 25.20 -12.98 14.75
N ARG A 3 23.87 -13.09 14.81
CA ARG A 3 23.10 -14.15 14.10
C ARG A 3 23.00 -13.94 12.60
N TYR A 4 23.01 -12.69 12.11
CA TYR A 4 22.88 -12.38 10.67
C TYR A 4 24.17 -12.57 9.86
N LYS A 5 25.35 -12.62 10.49
CA LYS A 5 26.62 -12.94 9.80
C LYS A 5 26.73 -14.38 9.28
N GLN A 6 25.78 -15.24 9.64
CA GLN A 6 25.73 -16.66 9.18
C GLN A 6 24.73 -16.90 8.03
N LEU A 7 23.96 -15.90 7.58
CA LEU A 7 23.13 -16.03 6.39
C LEU A 7 24.01 -15.91 5.15
N ASN A 8 24.11 -16.99 4.41
CA ASN A 8 24.97 -17.17 3.23
C ASN A 8 24.68 -16.13 2.14
N GLY A 9 25.45 -15.04 2.13
CA GLY A 9 25.52 -14.09 1.02
C GLY A 9 24.35 -13.12 0.89
N ASP A 10 24.55 -12.07 0.11
CA ASP A 10 23.59 -11.01 -0.22
C ASP A 10 22.52 -11.48 -1.23
N GLN A 11 22.45 -12.77 -1.51
CA GLN A 11 21.50 -13.34 -2.46
C GLN A 11 20.22 -13.79 -1.76
N LEU A 12 19.09 -13.31 -2.30
CA LEU A 12 17.77 -13.80 -1.90
C LEU A 12 17.54 -15.21 -2.45
N PRO A 13 16.87 -16.12 -1.72
CA PRO A 13 16.36 -17.35 -2.28
C PRO A 13 15.26 -16.98 -3.30
N VAL A 14 15.50 -17.21 -4.58
CA VAL A 14 14.62 -16.72 -5.64
C VAL A 14 14.19 -17.80 -6.61
N ILE A 15 12.96 -17.66 -7.10
CA ILE A 15 12.46 -18.34 -8.29
C ILE A 15 12.52 -17.31 -9.43
N GLN A 16 13.17 -17.66 -10.53
CA GLN A 16 13.37 -16.77 -11.66
C GLN A 16 12.03 -16.17 -12.14
N GLY A 17 11.98 -14.87 -12.29
CA GLY A 17 10.84 -14.12 -12.80
C GLY A 17 10.80 -14.06 -14.34
N HIS A 18 10.46 -12.92 -14.89
CA HIS A 18 10.43 -12.69 -16.31
C HIS A 18 11.85 -12.59 -16.87
N PRO A 19 12.13 -13.14 -18.09
CA PRO A 19 13.42 -13.01 -18.74
C PRO A 19 13.85 -11.54 -18.85
N GLU A 20 15.13 -11.29 -18.63
CA GLU A 20 15.71 -9.97 -18.81
C GLU A 20 15.51 -9.51 -20.26
N GLY A 21 14.98 -8.32 -20.47
CA GLY A 21 14.68 -7.79 -21.81
C GLY A 21 13.29 -8.13 -22.36
N ASP A 22 12.51 -9.00 -21.73
CA ASP A 22 11.12 -9.27 -22.14
C ASP A 22 10.15 -8.17 -21.69
N ARG A 23 10.39 -6.95 -22.17
CA ARG A 23 9.51 -5.80 -21.91
C ARG A 23 8.10 -5.98 -22.47
N PHE A 24 7.91 -6.87 -23.44
CA PHE A 24 6.66 -7.05 -24.18
C PHE A 24 5.97 -8.39 -23.93
N GLY A 25 6.50 -9.23 -23.05
CA GLY A 25 5.88 -10.51 -22.71
C GLY A 25 5.78 -11.48 -23.90
N ARG A 26 6.79 -11.52 -24.77
CA ARG A 26 6.82 -12.38 -25.97
C ARG A 26 6.84 -13.87 -25.61
N ASP A 27 7.45 -14.22 -24.49
CA ASP A 27 7.40 -15.59 -23.97
C ASP A 27 6.22 -15.75 -23.01
N ARG A 28 5.11 -16.29 -23.52
CA ARG A 28 3.91 -16.59 -22.73
C ARG A 28 4.16 -17.61 -21.59
N ARG A 29 5.20 -18.42 -21.66
CA ARG A 29 5.55 -19.40 -20.60
C ARG A 29 6.21 -18.69 -19.42
N ALA A 30 7.04 -17.68 -19.68
CA ALA A 30 7.66 -16.84 -18.65
C ALA A 30 6.65 -15.95 -17.90
N LEU A 31 5.43 -15.78 -18.42
CA LEU A 31 4.35 -15.01 -17.80
C LEU A 31 3.49 -15.84 -16.80
N ARG A 32 3.74 -17.14 -16.68
CA ARG A 32 2.98 -17.97 -15.73
C ARG A 32 3.48 -17.72 -14.32
N LEU A 33 2.55 -17.28 -13.48
CA LEU A 33 2.79 -17.22 -12.04
C LEU A 33 3.15 -18.61 -11.52
N PRO A 34 4.15 -18.73 -10.61
CA PRO A 34 4.37 -19.95 -9.82
C PRO A 34 3.07 -20.42 -9.16
N ASP A 35 2.93 -21.71 -8.93
CA ASP A 35 1.66 -22.28 -8.45
C ASP A 35 1.26 -21.73 -7.09
N PHE A 36 2.21 -21.47 -6.19
CA PHE A 36 1.97 -20.88 -4.86
C PHE A 36 1.49 -19.41 -4.93
N LEU A 37 1.64 -18.73 -6.07
CA LEU A 37 1.15 -17.37 -6.30
C LEU A 37 -0.19 -17.33 -7.06
N ARG A 38 -0.86 -18.47 -7.19
CA ARG A 38 -2.19 -18.55 -7.81
C ARG A 38 -3.26 -18.55 -6.75
N LYS A 39 -3.95 -17.41 -6.59
CA LYS A 39 -5.18 -17.36 -5.79
C LYS A 39 -6.38 -17.79 -6.63
N GLN A 40 -7.29 -18.54 -6.02
CA GLN A 40 -8.59 -18.80 -6.62
C GLN A 40 -9.39 -17.49 -6.69
N ILE A 41 -9.90 -17.19 -7.88
CA ILE A 41 -10.78 -16.03 -8.06
C ILE A 41 -12.14 -16.39 -7.45
N GLY A 42 -12.42 -15.88 -6.26
CA GLY A 42 -13.71 -16.03 -5.62
C GLY A 42 -14.83 -15.39 -6.46
N LYS A 43 -15.80 -16.21 -6.88
CA LYS A 43 -17.00 -15.76 -7.62
C LYS A 43 -18.24 -15.86 -6.71
N GLY A 44 -18.10 -15.52 -5.44
CA GLY A 44 -19.19 -15.63 -4.46
C GLY A 44 -20.25 -14.54 -4.63
N GLU A 45 -21.44 -14.80 -4.10
CA GLU A 45 -22.54 -13.84 -4.02
C GLU A 45 -22.15 -12.60 -3.21
N ALA A 46 -21.43 -12.77 -2.11
CA ALA A 46 -20.91 -11.69 -1.28
C ALA A 46 -20.02 -10.71 -2.08
N VAL A 47 -19.14 -11.21 -2.95
CA VAL A 47 -18.28 -10.36 -3.80
C VAL A 47 -19.12 -9.54 -4.78
N ARG A 48 -20.18 -10.16 -5.36
CA ARG A 48 -21.10 -9.45 -6.27
C ARG A 48 -21.89 -8.38 -5.54
N ALA A 49 -22.38 -8.68 -4.35
CA ALA A 49 -23.14 -7.73 -3.52
C ALA A 49 -22.29 -6.50 -3.18
N VAL A 50 -21.04 -6.69 -2.70
CA VAL A 50 -20.12 -5.58 -2.41
C VAL A 50 -19.85 -4.75 -3.67
N LYS A 51 -19.58 -5.39 -4.81
CA LYS A 51 -19.37 -4.66 -6.09
C LYS A 51 -20.58 -3.87 -6.55
N SER A 52 -21.81 -4.38 -6.35
CA SER A 52 -23.04 -3.65 -6.67
C SER A 52 -23.16 -2.42 -5.79
N MET A 53 -23.05 -2.59 -4.48
CA MET A 53 -23.14 -1.52 -3.51
C MET A 53 -22.13 -0.39 -3.77
N LEU A 54 -20.86 -0.73 -4.04
CA LEU A 54 -19.82 0.26 -4.35
C LEU A 54 -20.15 1.06 -5.62
N ARG A 55 -20.72 0.40 -6.65
CA ARG A 55 -21.18 1.09 -7.88
C ARG A 55 -22.39 1.97 -7.62
N ASP A 56 -23.37 1.48 -6.87
CA ASP A 56 -24.58 2.23 -6.54
C ASP A 56 -24.25 3.48 -5.72
N SER A 57 -23.23 3.40 -4.87
CA SER A 57 -22.69 4.52 -4.09
C SER A 57 -21.77 5.44 -4.92
N ALA A 58 -21.46 5.12 -6.17
CA ALA A 58 -20.52 5.85 -7.03
C ALA A 58 -19.16 6.12 -6.36
N VAL A 59 -18.63 5.14 -5.63
CA VAL A 59 -17.30 5.19 -4.99
C VAL A 59 -16.31 4.26 -5.71
N VAL A 60 -15.04 4.65 -5.70
CA VAL A 60 -13.94 3.92 -6.34
C VAL A 60 -13.13 3.18 -5.28
N THR A 61 -12.63 1.99 -5.62
CA THR A 61 -11.73 1.23 -4.75
C THR A 61 -10.41 0.92 -5.45
N VAL A 62 -9.30 1.06 -4.71
CA VAL A 62 -7.99 0.60 -5.21
C VAL A 62 -7.98 -0.91 -5.42
N CYS A 63 -8.86 -1.65 -4.76
CA CYS A 63 -8.97 -3.10 -4.92
C CYS A 63 -9.33 -3.48 -6.37
N GLU A 64 -10.20 -2.70 -7.02
CA GLU A 64 -10.58 -2.91 -8.42
C GLU A 64 -9.57 -2.26 -9.37
N GLU A 65 -9.23 -0.99 -9.18
CA GLU A 65 -8.35 -0.22 -10.07
C GLU A 65 -6.92 -0.78 -10.12
N ALA A 66 -6.36 -1.18 -8.99
CA ALA A 66 -5.03 -1.81 -8.92
C ALA A 66 -5.03 -3.30 -9.24
N ARG A 67 -6.18 -3.91 -9.58
CA ARG A 67 -6.35 -5.35 -9.86
C ARG A 67 -5.79 -6.21 -8.72
N CYS A 68 -6.16 -5.89 -7.49
CA CYS A 68 -5.64 -6.52 -6.30
C CYS A 68 -5.92 -8.04 -6.29
N PRO A 69 -4.92 -8.90 -6.04
CA PRO A 69 -5.12 -10.34 -5.97
C PRO A 69 -5.98 -10.79 -4.79
N ASN A 70 -6.15 -9.94 -3.78
CA ASN A 70 -6.93 -10.21 -2.57
C ASN A 70 -8.39 -9.74 -2.66
N LEU A 71 -8.78 -9.10 -3.78
CA LEU A 71 -10.11 -8.48 -3.93
C LEU A 71 -11.24 -9.44 -3.53
N ALA A 72 -11.22 -10.67 -4.02
CA ALA A 72 -12.30 -11.62 -3.77
C ALA A 72 -12.40 -12.00 -2.30
N GLU A 73 -11.28 -12.17 -1.62
CA GLU A 73 -11.19 -12.45 -0.19
C GLU A 73 -11.68 -11.25 0.63
N CYS A 74 -11.10 -10.07 0.39
CA CYS A 74 -11.50 -8.84 1.08
C CYS A 74 -12.99 -8.54 0.92
N PHE A 75 -13.52 -8.62 -0.30
CA PHE A 75 -14.95 -8.37 -0.55
C PHE A 75 -15.86 -9.43 0.06
N SER A 76 -15.42 -10.69 0.16
CA SER A 76 -16.18 -11.72 0.87
C SER A 76 -16.29 -11.44 2.38
N HIS A 77 -15.32 -10.74 2.94
CA HIS A 77 -15.33 -10.24 4.32
C HIS A 77 -15.87 -8.81 4.45
N ARG A 78 -16.52 -8.29 3.41
CA ARG A 78 -17.09 -6.93 3.36
C ARG A 78 -16.05 -5.85 3.67
N THR A 79 -14.80 -6.05 3.23
CA THR A 79 -13.68 -5.11 3.43
C THR A 79 -13.27 -4.52 2.09
N ALA A 80 -13.12 -3.21 2.03
CA ALA A 80 -12.67 -2.48 0.85
C ALA A 80 -11.72 -1.34 1.24
N THR A 81 -10.84 -0.96 0.31
CA THR A 81 -10.00 0.24 0.44
C THR A 81 -10.50 1.28 -0.56
N TYR A 82 -11.03 2.37 -0.04
CA TYR A 82 -11.55 3.46 -0.86
C TYR A 82 -10.42 4.22 -1.53
N MET A 83 -10.63 4.56 -2.80
CA MET A 83 -9.71 5.41 -3.56
C MET A 83 -10.44 6.67 -3.96
N ILE A 84 -10.04 7.80 -3.38
CA ILE A 84 -10.68 9.10 -3.58
C ILE A 84 -9.99 9.92 -4.68
N MET A 85 -10.66 11.00 -5.10
CA MET A 85 -10.22 11.93 -6.14
C MET A 85 -10.21 11.31 -7.55
N GLY A 86 -11.04 10.28 -7.76
CA GLY A 86 -11.21 9.59 -9.04
C GLY A 86 -10.22 8.47 -9.29
N ALA A 87 -10.14 8.00 -10.54
CA ALA A 87 -9.32 6.87 -10.97
C ALA A 87 -8.18 7.28 -11.93
N ASP A 88 -7.96 8.57 -12.15
CA ASP A 88 -6.93 9.12 -13.03
C ASP A 88 -5.80 9.75 -12.20
N CYS A 89 -4.60 9.19 -12.31
CA CYS A 89 -3.42 9.62 -11.56
C CYS A 89 -2.54 10.54 -12.42
N THR A 90 -1.98 11.60 -11.81
CA THR A 90 -1.00 12.48 -12.48
C THR A 90 0.37 11.84 -12.66
N ARG A 91 0.63 10.67 -12.00
CA ARG A 91 1.91 9.96 -12.06
C ARG A 91 1.76 8.57 -12.66
N ALA A 92 2.80 8.14 -13.42
CA ALA A 92 2.88 6.85 -14.10
C ALA A 92 3.92 5.96 -13.41
N CYS A 93 3.59 5.41 -12.25
CA CYS A 93 4.45 4.44 -11.56
C CYS A 93 4.48 3.12 -12.32
N GLY A 94 5.68 2.57 -12.58
CA GLY A 94 5.88 1.41 -13.44
C GLY A 94 5.25 0.10 -12.92
N PHE A 95 4.82 0.04 -11.67
CA PHE A 95 4.17 -1.10 -11.04
C PHE A 95 2.64 -0.98 -10.96
N CYS A 96 2.10 0.24 -11.09
CA CYS A 96 0.72 0.55 -10.73
C CYS A 96 -0.23 0.38 -11.91
N ALA A 97 -1.36 -0.30 -11.71
CA ALA A 97 -2.38 -0.51 -12.72
C ALA A 97 -3.44 0.61 -12.79
N VAL A 98 -3.41 1.56 -11.85
CA VAL A 98 -4.32 2.72 -11.85
C VAL A 98 -4.09 3.57 -13.10
N GLY A 99 -5.16 4.10 -13.66
CA GLY A 99 -5.13 4.91 -14.88
C GLY A 99 -4.24 6.15 -14.75
N THR A 100 -3.59 6.53 -15.85
CA THR A 100 -2.80 7.77 -15.94
C THR A 100 -3.42 8.65 -17.00
N ALA A 101 -4.01 9.76 -16.57
CA ALA A 101 -4.65 10.75 -17.43
C ALA A 101 -4.68 12.11 -16.73
N VAL A 102 -5.27 13.10 -17.38
CA VAL A 102 -5.60 14.37 -16.75
C VAL A 102 -6.80 14.15 -15.84
N PRO A 103 -6.65 14.31 -14.51
CA PRO A 103 -7.74 14.05 -13.58
C PRO A 103 -8.89 15.06 -13.76
N LYS A 104 -10.09 14.62 -13.45
CA LYS A 104 -11.28 15.49 -13.39
C LYS A 104 -11.22 16.42 -12.17
N ALA A 105 -12.07 17.45 -12.17
CA ALA A 105 -12.30 18.27 -10.98
C ALA A 105 -12.72 17.39 -9.79
N LEU A 106 -12.37 17.83 -8.58
CA LEU A 106 -12.80 17.15 -7.36
C LEU A 106 -14.34 17.19 -7.26
N ASP A 107 -14.90 16.08 -6.86
CA ASP A 107 -16.32 15.99 -6.56
C ASP A 107 -16.54 16.34 -5.07
N PRO A 108 -17.24 17.45 -4.77
CA PRO A 108 -17.43 17.89 -3.39
C PRO A 108 -18.26 16.91 -2.54
N ASP A 109 -19.07 16.05 -3.17
CA ASP A 109 -19.92 15.08 -2.48
C ASP A 109 -19.25 13.70 -2.29
N GLU A 110 -18.06 13.47 -2.85
CA GLU A 110 -17.33 12.21 -2.69
C GLU A 110 -17.06 11.86 -1.22
N PRO A 111 -16.66 12.79 -0.32
CA PRO A 111 -16.45 12.49 1.09
C PRO A 111 -17.66 11.86 1.79
N GLU A 112 -18.84 12.40 1.58
CA GLU A 112 -20.07 11.88 2.19
C GLU A 112 -20.47 10.53 1.58
N ARG A 113 -20.29 10.32 0.26
CA ARG A 113 -20.55 9.01 -0.36
C ARG A 113 -19.63 7.93 0.17
N VAL A 114 -18.34 8.24 0.37
CA VAL A 114 -17.38 7.30 0.98
C VAL A 114 -17.82 6.95 2.40
N ALA A 115 -18.20 7.94 3.21
CA ALA A 115 -18.66 7.74 4.57
C ALA A 115 -19.92 6.85 4.66
N LEU A 116 -20.91 7.12 3.81
CA LEU A 116 -22.16 6.33 3.75
C LEU A 116 -21.88 4.90 3.28
N SER A 117 -21.04 4.73 2.25
CA SER A 117 -20.64 3.41 1.76
C SER A 117 -19.89 2.60 2.84
N ALA A 118 -18.99 3.25 3.60
CA ALA A 118 -18.29 2.61 4.71
C ALA A 118 -19.24 2.16 5.83
N ALA A 119 -20.25 2.99 6.12
CA ALA A 119 -21.30 2.67 7.09
C ALA A 119 -22.18 1.49 6.63
N GLU A 120 -22.57 1.45 5.36
CA GLU A 120 -23.35 0.36 4.77
C GLU A 120 -22.57 -0.97 4.77
N LEU A 121 -21.26 -0.93 4.54
CA LEU A 121 -20.40 -2.10 4.72
C LEU A 121 -20.24 -2.53 6.19
N GLY A 122 -20.54 -1.64 7.14
CA GLY A 122 -20.38 -1.89 8.57
C GLY A 122 -18.91 -1.97 8.99
N LEU A 123 -18.04 -1.17 8.36
CA LEU A 123 -16.61 -1.22 8.59
C LEU A 123 -16.25 -0.76 10.01
N LYS A 124 -15.36 -1.50 10.65
CA LYS A 124 -14.74 -1.13 11.94
C LYS A 124 -13.34 -0.51 11.74
N HIS A 125 -12.77 -0.70 10.57
CA HIS A 125 -11.51 -0.10 10.14
C HIS A 125 -11.67 0.34 8.70
N VAL A 126 -11.50 1.63 8.43
CA VAL A 126 -11.71 2.24 7.10
C VAL A 126 -10.38 2.67 6.54
N VAL A 127 -9.99 2.12 5.40
CA VAL A 127 -8.77 2.51 4.70
C VAL A 127 -9.13 3.40 3.52
N ILE A 128 -8.54 4.60 3.49
CA ILE A 128 -8.73 5.61 2.45
C ILE A 128 -7.39 5.87 1.77
N THR A 129 -7.34 5.73 0.46
CA THR A 129 -6.20 6.10 -0.37
C THR A 129 -6.62 7.03 -1.49
N SER A 130 -5.69 7.50 -2.30
CA SER A 130 -5.99 8.33 -3.46
C SER A 130 -5.06 8.07 -4.63
N VAL A 131 -5.42 8.61 -5.78
CA VAL A 131 -4.48 8.91 -6.87
C VAL A 131 -3.60 10.09 -6.49
N ASN A 132 -2.42 10.24 -7.14
CA ASN A 132 -1.67 11.49 -7.02
C ASN A 132 -2.39 12.61 -7.79
N ARG A 133 -2.47 13.78 -7.19
CA ARG A 133 -3.09 14.99 -7.72
C ARG A 133 -2.09 16.15 -7.71
N ASP A 134 -0.94 15.95 -8.39
CA ASP A 134 0.10 16.99 -8.53
C ASP A 134 -0.39 18.22 -9.30
N ASP A 135 -1.61 18.17 -9.85
CA ASP A 135 -2.34 19.26 -10.50
C ASP A 135 -3.05 20.19 -9.49
N LEU A 136 -3.24 19.75 -8.25
CA LEU A 136 -3.87 20.55 -7.18
C LEU A 136 -2.79 21.24 -6.33
N PRO A 137 -3.05 22.46 -5.86
CA PRO A 137 -2.09 23.22 -5.06
C PRO A 137 -1.64 22.52 -3.77
N ASP A 138 -2.55 21.77 -3.14
CA ASP A 138 -2.33 21.02 -1.90
C ASP A 138 -2.21 19.51 -2.14
N GLY A 139 -2.07 19.07 -3.40
CA GLY A 139 -2.06 17.63 -3.75
C GLY A 139 -3.33 16.87 -3.36
N GLY A 140 -4.42 17.58 -2.99
CA GLY A 140 -5.68 17.01 -2.52
C GLY A 140 -5.78 16.77 -1.02
N ALA A 141 -4.89 17.33 -0.22
CA ALA A 141 -4.84 17.14 1.23
C ALA A 141 -6.14 17.57 1.92
N LEU A 142 -6.74 18.68 1.53
CA LEU A 142 -8.00 19.13 2.09
C LEU A 142 -9.15 18.17 1.76
N HIS A 143 -9.14 17.57 0.58
CA HIS A 143 -10.15 16.59 0.19
C HIS A 143 -10.03 15.29 1.00
N PHE A 144 -8.78 14.83 1.26
CA PHE A 144 -8.51 13.75 2.21
C PHE A 144 -9.08 14.05 3.59
N LYS A 145 -8.74 15.22 4.15
CA LYS A 145 -9.23 15.66 5.46
C LYS A 145 -10.76 15.62 5.54
N ARG A 146 -11.45 16.20 4.56
CA ARG A 146 -12.91 16.18 4.49
C ARG A 146 -13.48 14.76 4.47
N THR A 147 -12.82 13.85 3.74
CA THR A 147 -13.24 12.45 3.68
C THR A 147 -13.06 11.75 5.02
N VAL A 148 -11.92 11.94 5.68
CA VAL A 148 -11.67 11.40 7.03
C VAL A 148 -12.69 11.92 8.03
N GLU A 149 -12.97 13.23 8.03
CA GLU A 149 -13.94 13.85 8.91
C GLU A 149 -15.37 13.35 8.66
N ALA A 150 -15.76 13.15 7.39
CA ALA A 150 -17.06 12.57 7.03
C ALA A 150 -17.19 11.13 7.54
N VAL A 151 -16.17 10.30 7.33
CA VAL A 151 -16.14 8.91 7.84
C VAL A 151 -16.18 8.89 9.37
N SER A 152 -15.41 9.73 10.05
CA SER A 152 -15.40 9.83 11.52
C SER A 152 -16.75 10.23 12.09
N ARG A 153 -17.50 11.13 11.42
CA ARG A 153 -18.87 11.49 11.83
C ARG A 153 -19.84 10.34 11.68
N CYS A 154 -19.78 9.60 10.56
CA CYS A 154 -20.68 8.47 10.27
C CYS A 154 -20.34 7.23 11.11
N LEU A 155 -19.07 6.99 11.38
CA LEU A 155 -18.54 5.81 12.05
C LEU A 155 -17.62 6.21 13.22
N PRO A 156 -18.13 6.80 14.30
CA PRO A 156 -17.31 7.37 15.37
C PRO A 156 -16.50 6.36 16.19
N LYS A 157 -16.73 5.06 15.97
CA LYS A 157 -16.00 3.94 16.62
C LYS A 157 -15.07 3.20 15.68
N ALA A 158 -15.02 3.60 14.40
CA ALA A 158 -14.13 2.96 13.44
C ALA A 158 -12.75 3.60 13.48
N ASP A 159 -11.72 2.77 13.39
CA ASP A 159 -10.37 3.23 13.13
C ASP A 159 -10.26 3.68 11.68
N ILE A 160 -9.57 4.80 11.44
CA ILE A 160 -9.37 5.34 10.10
C ILE A 160 -7.88 5.31 9.77
N GLU A 161 -7.55 4.63 8.69
CA GLU A 161 -6.22 4.60 8.09
C GLU A 161 -6.22 5.39 6.78
N VAL A 162 -5.23 6.24 6.57
CA VAL A 162 -4.98 6.87 5.27
C VAL A 162 -3.71 6.31 4.66
N LEU A 163 -3.75 6.01 3.35
CA LEU A 163 -2.56 5.72 2.54
C LEU A 163 -2.36 6.89 1.59
N THR A 164 -1.40 7.73 1.89
CA THR A 164 -1.21 9.03 1.23
C THR A 164 -0.15 9.01 0.13
N PRO A 165 -0.24 9.90 -0.88
CA PRO A 165 0.89 10.28 -1.71
C PRO A 165 1.95 11.04 -0.90
N ASP A 166 3.06 11.43 -1.54
CA ASP A 166 4.14 12.22 -0.93
C ASP A 166 3.89 13.74 -1.00
N PHE A 167 2.76 14.19 -1.57
CA PHE A 167 2.39 15.60 -1.77
C PHE A 167 3.53 16.46 -2.35
N CYS A 168 4.40 15.89 -3.19
CA CYS A 168 5.62 16.55 -3.70
C CYS A 168 6.55 17.09 -2.59
N GLY A 169 6.41 16.60 -1.35
CA GLY A 169 7.16 17.03 -0.17
C GLY A 169 6.56 18.24 0.56
N ASP A 170 5.34 18.62 0.25
CA ASP A 170 4.62 19.67 1.00
C ASP A 170 4.18 19.17 2.37
N LEU A 171 4.93 19.56 3.40
CA LEU A 171 4.66 19.17 4.79
C LEU A 171 3.39 19.81 5.35
N VAL A 172 2.94 20.96 4.84
CA VAL A 172 1.66 21.58 5.26
C VAL A 172 0.50 20.72 4.79
N ALA A 173 0.58 20.17 3.58
CA ALA A 173 -0.39 19.21 3.07
C ALA A 173 -0.41 17.93 3.92
N VAL A 174 0.75 17.42 4.29
CA VAL A 174 0.90 16.24 5.19
C VAL A 174 0.27 16.51 6.55
N GLU A 175 0.57 17.63 7.20
CA GLU A 175 0.00 18.03 8.49
C GLU A 175 -1.51 18.22 8.43
N THR A 176 -2.03 18.75 7.32
CA THR A 176 -3.47 18.90 7.10
C THR A 176 -4.21 17.58 7.26
N ILE A 177 -3.62 16.49 6.77
CA ILE A 177 -4.21 15.15 6.89
C ILE A 177 -3.91 14.55 8.25
N ALA A 178 -2.66 14.61 8.72
CA ALA A 178 -2.23 14.01 9.99
C ALA A 178 -2.96 14.60 11.20
N SER A 179 -3.44 15.85 11.11
CA SER A 179 -4.27 16.48 12.14
C SER A 179 -5.73 16.00 12.17
N SER A 180 -6.16 15.17 11.24
CA SER A 180 -7.51 14.60 11.19
C SER A 180 -7.67 13.46 12.21
N PRO A 181 -8.89 12.98 12.52
CA PRO A 181 -9.11 11.88 13.46
C PRO A 181 -8.68 10.53 12.86
N LEU A 182 -7.38 10.30 12.78
CA LEU A 182 -6.75 9.09 12.26
C LEU A 182 -6.27 8.17 13.39
N ALA A 183 -6.29 6.87 13.12
CA ALA A 183 -5.57 5.86 13.88
C ALA A 183 -4.22 5.53 13.24
N VAL A 184 -4.15 5.51 11.90
CA VAL A 184 -2.95 5.13 11.15
C VAL A 184 -2.68 6.11 10.01
N PHE A 185 -1.45 6.62 9.95
CA PHE A 185 -0.91 7.34 8.80
C PHE A 185 0.03 6.41 8.03
N ASN A 186 -0.29 6.14 6.78
CA ASN A 186 0.47 5.26 5.92
C ASN A 186 0.98 6.02 4.68
N HIS A 187 2.28 5.90 4.41
CA HIS A 187 2.90 6.31 3.15
C HIS A 187 3.91 5.23 2.72
N ASN A 188 3.72 4.66 1.54
CA ASN A 188 4.54 3.56 1.08
C ASN A 188 5.88 4.01 0.49
N MET A 189 6.96 3.32 0.85
CA MET A 189 8.26 3.40 0.16
C MET A 189 8.24 2.72 -1.21
N GLU A 190 7.43 1.68 -1.39
CA GLU A 190 7.21 0.88 -2.60
C GLU A 190 8.43 0.07 -3.07
N THR A 191 9.64 0.60 -3.00
CA THR A 191 10.88 -0.07 -3.42
C THR A 191 12.11 0.59 -2.81
N ILE A 192 13.30 -0.03 -3.00
CA ILE A 192 14.60 0.48 -2.55
C ILE A 192 15.05 1.74 -3.32
N SER A 193 15.93 2.54 -2.73
CA SER A 193 16.42 3.82 -3.29
C SER A 193 16.92 3.70 -4.74
N ARG A 194 17.78 2.72 -5.04
CA ARG A 194 18.35 2.50 -6.39
C ARG A 194 17.28 2.31 -7.47
N LEU A 195 16.12 1.76 -7.13
CA LEU A 195 15.06 1.46 -8.09
C LEU A 195 14.04 2.58 -8.25
N TYR A 196 14.04 3.61 -7.39
CA TYR A 196 13.04 4.68 -7.43
C TYR A 196 12.86 5.29 -8.82
N ARG A 197 13.95 5.72 -9.46
CA ARG A 197 13.88 6.35 -10.79
C ARG A 197 13.20 5.49 -11.85
N ARG A 198 13.34 4.16 -11.75
CA ARG A 198 12.74 3.21 -12.69
C ARG A 198 11.29 2.89 -12.34
N ILE A 199 10.99 2.77 -11.06
CA ILE A 199 9.71 2.25 -10.55
C ILE A 199 8.72 3.38 -10.25
N ARG A 200 9.22 4.49 -9.69
CA ARG A 200 8.44 5.69 -9.28
C ARG A 200 9.12 6.97 -9.81
N PRO A 201 9.12 7.22 -11.11
CA PRO A 201 9.99 8.23 -11.74
C PRO A 201 9.76 9.67 -11.24
N ARG A 202 8.62 9.99 -10.63
CA ARG A 202 8.30 11.31 -10.06
C ARG A 202 8.42 11.38 -8.54
N ALA A 203 8.65 10.25 -7.86
CA ALA A 203 8.87 10.23 -6.42
C ALA A 203 10.38 10.25 -6.10
N LYS A 204 10.72 10.66 -4.87
CA LYS A 204 12.08 10.65 -4.34
C LYS A 204 12.09 9.81 -3.07
N TYR A 205 13.14 9.01 -2.90
CA TYR A 205 13.30 8.12 -1.75
C TYR A 205 13.36 8.90 -0.43
N GLU A 206 14.23 9.90 -0.39
CA GLU A 206 14.44 10.76 0.78
C GLU A 206 13.19 11.57 1.13
N GLN A 207 12.42 11.99 0.11
CA GLN A 207 11.15 12.70 0.32
C GLN A 207 10.09 11.80 0.97
N SER A 208 10.04 10.53 0.59
CA SER A 208 9.12 9.56 1.21
C SER A 208 9.48 9.30 2.68
N LEU A 209 10.78 9.18 2.99
CA LEU A 209 11.25 9.08 4.38
C LEU A 209 10.95 10.35 5.18
N MET A 210 11.20 11.52 4.61
CA MET A 210 10.91 12.82 5.26
C MET A 210 9.42 12.96 5.62
N VAL A 211 8.51 12.51 4.76
CA VAL A 211 7.06 12.52 5.06
C VAL A 211 6.75 11.64 6.27
N LEU A 212 7.31 10.43 6.34
CA LEU A 212 7.10 9.50 7.46
C LEU A 212 7.70 10.05 8.75
N GLU A 213 8.95 10.52 8.73
CA GLU A 213 9.67 11.08 9.87
C GLU A 213 8.95 12.33 10.43
N HIS A 214 8.47 13.20 9.53
CA HIS A 214 7.74 14.40 9.91
C HIS A 214 6.46 14.04 10.69
N VAL A 215 5.66 13.09 10.18
CA VAL A 215 4.43 12.67 10.88
C VAL A 215 4.75 11.97 12.18
N ALA A 216 5.75 11.10 12.23
CA ALA A 216 6.16 10.41 13.45
C ALA A 216 6.59 11.39 14.54
N THR A 217 7.28 12.48 14.16
CA THR A 217 7.76 13.51 15.09
C THR A 217 6.65 14.45 15.55
N CYS A 218 5.82 14.96 14.62
CA CYS A 218 4.81 15.98 14.92
C CYS A 218 3.51 15.39 15.47
N PHE A 219 3.22 14.11 15.19
CA PHE A 219 1.98 13.43 15.58
C PHE A 219 2.26 12.10 16.30
N PRO A 220 2.93 12.09 17.45
CA PRO A 220 3.43 10.87 18.11
C PRO A 220 2.33 9.92 18.62
N LYS A 221 1.07 10.29 18.50
CA LYS A 221 -0.07 9.41 18.83
C LYS A 221 -0.54 8.58 17.64
N LEU A 222 -0.12 8.92 16.42
CA LEU A 222 -0.48 8.17 15.25
C LEU A 222 0.41 6.93 15.11
N THR A 223 -0.18 5.83 14.72
CA THR A 223 0.58 4.67 14.24
C THR A 223 1.08 4.97 12.83
N ILE A 224 2.39 4.93 12.63
CA ILE A 224 3.01 5.17 11.33
C ILE A 224 3.23 3.85 10.62
N LYS A 225 2.73 3.76 9.40
CA LYS A 225 2.80 2.55 8.59
C LYS A 225 3.47 2.84 7.26
N SER A 226 4.23 1.89 6.77
CA SER A 226 4.80 1.95 5.43
C SER A 226 4.92 0.56 4.83
N GLY A 227 5.09 0.49 3.51
CA GLY A 227 5.24 -0.78 2.83
C GLY A 227 6.06 -0.68 1.56
N PHE A 228 6.57 -1.84 1.15
CA PHE A 228 7.29 -1.98 -0.12
C PHE A 228 7.07 -3.36 -0.74
N MET A 229 7.42 -3.44 -2.02
CA MET A 229 7.33 -4.68 -2.79
C MET A 229 8.71 -5.28 -3.00
N VAL A 230 8.76 -6.60 -3.05
CA VAL A 230 9.95 -7.37 -3.43
C VAL A 230 9.76 -8.05 -4.78
N GLY A 231 10.85 -8.35 -5.49
CA GLY A 231 10.84 -8.99 -6.80
C GLY A 231 11.06 -8.03 -7.98
N LEU A 232 11.52 -6.81 -7.72
CA LEU A 232 11.83 -5.77 -8.71
C LEU A 232 13.31 -5.71 -9.09
N GLY A 233 14.18 -6.51 -8.41
CA GLY A 233 15.62 -6.61 -8.64
C GLY A 233 16.48 -6.02 -7.53
N GLU A 234 15.91 -5.90 -6.34
CA GLU A 234 16.62 -5.56 -5.10
C GLU A 234 17.49 -6.73 -4.60
N THR A 235 18.55 -6.42 -3.89
CA THR A 235 19.34 -7.38 -3.12
C THR A 235 18.81 -7.46 -1.68
N LYS A 236 19.23 -8.49 -0.94
CA LYS A 236 18.85 -8.67 0.46
C LYS A 236 19.35 -7.52 1.34
N SER A 237 20.60 -7.09 1.13
CA SER A 237 21.17 -5.95 1.87
C SER A 237 20.42 -4.65 1.61
N GLU A 238 19.97 -4.42 0.37
CA GLU A 238 19.18 -3.23 0.03
C GLU A 238 17.79 -3.24 0.69
N ILE A 239 17.16 -4.43 0.82
CA ILE A 239 15.89 -4.58 1.55
C ILE A 239 16.10 -4.28 3.04
N PHE A 240 17.14 -4.83 3.65
CA PHE A 240 17.43 -4.61 5.07
C PHE A 240 17.78 -3.14 5.34
N GLN A 241 18.51 -2.48 4.43
CA GLN A 241 18.76 -1.05 4.53
C GLN A 241 17.46 -0.24 4.46
N LEU A 242 16.57 -0.54 3.50
CA LEU A 242 15.25 0.11 3.42
C LEU A 242 14.45 -0.07 4.72
N MET A 243 14.46 -1.27 5.31
CA MET A 243 13.77 -1.52 6.58
C MET A 243 14.38 -0.69 7.73
N SER A 244 15.71 -0.57 7.77
CA SER A 244 16.40 0.30 8.74
C SER A 244 16.01 1.76 8.55
N ASP A 245 16.06 2.27 7.31
CA ASP A 245 15.69 3.65 6.98
C ASP A 245 14.23 3.95 7.36
N MET A 246 13.33 3.00 7.12
CA MET A 246 11.92 3.12 7.53
C MET A 246 11.78 3.18 9.06
N ARG A 247 12.53 2.34 9.79
CA ARG A 247 12.46 2.34 11.26
C ARG A 247 13.05 3.63 11.84
N ASP A 248 14.14 4.13 11.28
CA ASP A 248 14.77 5.40 11.67
C ASP A 248 13.82 6.58 11.40
N ALA A 249 13.02 6.52 10.33
CA ALA A 249 11.94 7.49 10.06
C ALA A 249 10.68 7.33 10.93
N GLY A 250 10.72 6.46 11.96
CA GLY A 250 9.65 6.32 12.94
C GLY A 250 8.50 5.40 12.53
N VAL A 251 8.66 4.56 11.52
CA VAL A 251 7.63 3.59 11.10
C VAL A 251 7.42 2.53 12.18
N ASN A 252 6.18 2.32 12.57
CA ASN A 252 5.74 1.31 13.53
C ASN A 252 5.43 -0.03 12.87
N ILE A 253 4.71 0.01 11.74
CA ILE A 253 4.23 -1.18 11.04
C ILE A 253 4.83 -1.22 9.64
N ALA A 254 5.49 -2.31 9.29
CA ALA A 254 5.97 -2.57 7.94
C ALA A 254 5.13 -3.62 7.20
N THR A 255 4.85 -3.39 5.91
CA THR A 255 4.19 -4.36 5.04
C THR A 255 5.08 -4.70 3.84
N ILE A 256 5.34 -5.99 3.61
CA ILE A 256 6.26 -6.47 2.58
C ILE A 256 5.54 -7.51 1.71
N GLY A 257 5.32 -7.19 0.43
CA GLY A 257 4.58 -8.03 -0.48
C GLY A 257 5.34 -8.37 -1.76
N GLN A 258 5.02 -9.50 -2.42
CA GLN A 258 5.55 -9.80 -3.74
C GLN A 258 4.95 -8.84 -4.77
N TYR A 259 5.81 -8.23 -5.58
CA TYR A 259 5.36 -7.55 -6.78
C TYR A 259 4.75 -8.56 -7.76
N LEU A 260 3.50 -8.33 -8.12
CA LEU A 260 2.80 -9.10 -9.14
C LEU A 260 2.48 -8.17 -10.31
N ARG A 261 3.04 -8.47 -11.48
CA ARG A 261 2.93 -7.63 -12.67
C ARG A 261 1.47 -7.56 -13.17
N PRO A 262 0.83 -6.37 -13.15
CA PRO A 262 -0.58 -6.28 -13.54
C PRO A 262 -0.83 -6.54 -15.04
N SER A 263 0.11 -6.17 -15.91
CA SER A 263 0.05 -6.43 -17.36
C SER A 263 1.44 -6.32 -17.99
N ILE A 264 1.57 -6.72 -19.24
CA ILE A 264 2.82 -6.63 -20.01
C ILE A 264 3.35 -5.18 -20.18
N LYS A 265 2.52 -4.16 -19.92
CA LYS A 265 2.91 -2.76 -20.00
C LYS A 265 3.70 -2.30 -18.75
N HIS A 266 3.60 -3.04 -17.65
CA HIS A 266 4.26 -2.72 -16.38
C HIS A 266 5.66 -3.32 -16.31
N VAL A 267 6.43 -2.90 -15.32
CA VAL A 267 7.80 -3.44 -15.08
C VAL A 267 7.73 -4.95 -14.94
N PRO A 268 8.65 -5.70 -15.57
CA PRO A 268 8.70 -7.15 -15.40
C PRO A 268 9.07 -7.51 -13.96
N VAL A 269 8.55 -8.64 -13.47
CA VAL A 269 9.03 -9.25 -12.23
C VAL A 269 10.42 -9.81 -12.49
N THR A 270 11.39 -9.44 -11.69
CA THR A 270 12.76 -9.95 -11.79
C THR A 270 12.87 -11.33 -11.16
N HIS A 271 12.24 -11.52 -10.00
CA HIS A 271 12.23 -12.80 -9.30
C HIS A 271 11.00 -12.93 -8.40
N TYR A 272 10.66 -14.16 -8.03
CA TYR A 272 9.66 -14.47 -7.02
C TYR A 272 10.35 -15.03 -5.78
N LEU A 273 9.96 -14.56 -4.60
CA LEU A 273 10.46 -15.09 -3.34
C LEU A 273 9.57 -16.26 -2.89
N PRO A 274 10.16 -17.37 -2.45
CA PRO A 274 9.41 -18.43 -1.79
C PRO A 274 8.84 -17.92 -0.46
N GLU A 275 7.73 -18.49 -0.02
CA GLU A 275 7.02 -18.03 1.19
C GLU A 275 7.92 -18.01 2.43
N ALA A 276 8.81 -19.00 2.57
CA ALA A 276 9.75 -19.08 3.69
C ALA A 276 10.74 -17.89 3.77
N ALA A 277 11.02 -17.21 2.64
CA ALA A 277 11.95 -16.06 2.63
C ALA A 277 11.39 -14.84 3.37
N TYR A 278 10.07 -14.75 3.49
CA TYR A 278 9.42 -13.62 4.16
C TYR A 278 9.62 -13.64 5.68
N GLN A 279 9.85 -14.82 6.26
CA GLN A 279 10.11 -14.93 7.70
C GLN A 279 11.38 -14.17 8.11
N GLU A 280 12.42 -14.16 7.27
CA GLU A 280 13.64 -13.40 7.56
C GLU A 280 13.37 -11.89 7.66
N PHE A 281 12.44 -11.36 6.87
CA PHE A 281 12.06 -9.95 6.94
C PHE A 281 11.28 -9.66 8.23
N VAL A 282 10.41 -10.58 8.64
CA VAL A 282 9.69 -10.45 9.91
C VAL A 282 10.68 -10.44 11.08
N ASP A 283 11.58 -11.43 11.15
CA ASP A 283 12.56 -11.55 12.22
C ASP A 283 13.47 -10.30 12.30
N PHE A 284 14.01 -9.87 11.16
CA PHE A 284 14.86 -8.69 11.08
C PHE A 284 14.11 -7.42 11.49
N GLY A 285 12.88 -7.24 11.04
CA GLY A 285 12.09 -6.07 11.39
C GLY A 285 11.74 -6.01 12.88
N LEU A 286 11.41 -7.14 13.49
CA LEU A 286 11.20 -7.20 14.95
C LEU A 286 12.48 -6.89 15.73
N GLU A 287 13.64 -7.35 15.25
CA GLU A 287 14.95 -7.00 15.85
C GLU A 287 15.28 -5.50 15.71
N LEU A 288 14.84 -4.84 14.62
CA LEU A 288 14.97 -3.39 14.45
C LEU A 288 14.01 -2.60 15.36
N GLY A 289 13.01 -3.26 15.95
CA GLY A 289 12.04 -2.62 16.84
C GLY A 289 10.80 -2.09 16.13
N PHE A 290 10.41 -2.65 14.97
CA PHE A 290 9.05 -2.45 14.48
C PHE A 290 8.05 -3.10 15.45
N ASP A 291 6.91 -2.45 15.66
CA ASP A 291 5.84 -3.01 16.48
C ASP A 291 5.24 -4.24 15.82
N HIS A 292 5.17 -4.24 14.47
CA HIS A 292 4.79 -5.41 13.69
C HIS A 292 5.31 -5.36 12.24
N VAL A 293 5.58 -6.54 11.67
CA VAL A 293 5.97 -6.72 10.27
C VAL A 293 5.08 -7.76 9.62
N PHE A 294 4.27 -7.32 8.66
CA PHE A 294 3.52 -8.22 7.79
C PHE A 294 4.31 -8.49 6.53
N ALA A 295 4.76 -9.72 6.33
CA ALA A 295 5.49 -10.10 5.14
C ALA A 295 4.92 -11.38 4.53
N GLY A 296 4.72 -11.38 3.22
CA GLY A 296 4.19 -12.54 2.52
C GLY A 296 3.80 -12.22 1.06
N PRO A 297 3.64 -13.26 0.23
CA PRO A 297 3.43 -13.08 -1.21
C PRO A 297 2.22 -12.22 -1.58
N PHE A 298 1.17 -12.31 -0.79
CA PHE A 298 -0.09 -11.58 -1.03
C PHE A 298 -0.29 -10.37 -0.13
N VAL A 299 0.66 -10.06 0.76
CA VAL A 299 0.57 -8.86 1.60
C VAL A 299 0.51 -7.60 0.73
N ARG A 300 -0.36 -6.69 1.11
CA ARG A 300 -0.54 -5.36 0.55
C ARG A 300 -0.72 -4.37 1.70
N SER A 301 -0.49 -3.09 1.48
CA SER A 301 -0.51 -2.07 2.54
C SER A 301 -1.81 -2.06 3.33
N SER A 302 -2.96 -2.29 2.70
CA SER A 302 -4.27 -2.32 3.36
C SER A 302 -4.80 -3.73 3.64
N TYR A 303 -4.01 -4.79 3.37
CA TYR A 303 -4.43 -6.16 3.66
C TYR A 303 -4.36 -6.41 5.17
N ASN A 304 -5.47 -6.90 5.75
CA ASN A 304 -5.63 -7.11 7.19
C ASN A 304 -5.27 -5.89 8.05
N ALA A 305 -5.61 -4.66 7.57
CA ALA A 305 -5.22 -3.41 8.22
C ALA A 305 -5.71 -3.29 9.68
N ALA A 306 -6.94 -3.74 9.97
CA ALA A 306 -7.47 -3.77 11.33
C ALA A 306 -6.66 -4.67 12.28
N GLU A 307 -6.24 -5.85 11.81
CA GLU A 307 -5.40 -6.76 12.58
C GLU A 307 -4.00 -6.16 12.79
N ALA A 308 -3.46 -5.52 11.77
CA ALA A 308 -2.17 -4.85 11.84
C ALA A 308 -2.13 -3.81 12.97
N LEU A 309 -3.15 -2.97 13.03
CA LEU A 309 -3.26 -1.96 14.09
C LEU A 309 -3.40 -2.60 15.47
N ARG A 310 -4.28 -3.61 15.60
CA ARG A 310 -4.50 -4.30 16.88
C ARG A 310 -3.22 -4.93 17.44
N LEU A 311 -2.43 -5.59 16.59
CA LEU A 311 -1.17 -6.22 16.98
C LEU A 311 -0.12 -5.18 17.38
N ALA A 312 -0.02 -4.07 16.66
CA ALA A 312 0.90 -2.99 16.99
C ALA A 312 0.56 -2.28 18.33
N GLN A 313 -0.72 -2.26 18.70
CA GLN A 313 -1.18 -1.67 19.98
C GLN A 313 -1.06 -2.62 21.18
N GLY A 314 -0.40 -3.78 21.03
CA GLY A 314 -0.19 -4.75 22.12
C GLY A 314 -1.42 -5.59 22.44
N GLY A 315 -2.40 -5.66 21.55
CA GLY A 315 -3.56 -6.53 21.66
C GLY A 315 -3.21 -8.00 21.37
N GLY A 316 -2.42 -8.61 22.24
CA GLY A 316 -2.30 -10.06 22.29
C GLY A 316 -3.64 -10.66 22.74
N SER A 317 -4.06 -11.72 22.06
CA SER A 317 -5.26 -12.54 22.35
C SER A 317 -5.22 -13.16 23.73
#